data_e14759e5ca1a52bfbb5f947140fb9cb6
#
_entry.id   e14759e5ca1a52bfbb5f947140fb9cb6
#
_cell.length_a   1.000
_cell.length_b   1.000
_cell.length_c   1.000
_cell.angle_alpha   90.00
_cell.angle_beta   90.00
_cell.angle_gamma   90.00
#
_symmetry.space_group_name_H-M   'P 1'
#
loop_
_entity.id
_entity.type
_entity.pdbx_description
1 polymer ?
#
loop_
_entity_poly.entity_id
_entity_poly.type
_entity_poly.pdbx_seq_one_letter_code
_entity_poly.pdbx_strand_id
1 'polypeptide(L)'
;MSSSNPAGDTTGMMRGTPLREQLWSPVQNTTVWLGWWLHGVVSADDVIDAFQDVQGPAHALLIDPGGDDPFDGRFSDRPTGLVDLLHAVREVTRDLTVEISSRPLVSLVLAGPGDPPALPAGSRGATAVSRVGAGIAVADIDPLVTHVVVPEVVDTSLVQWVWYRCVGRVRAGEFYGPGEADAKLREATDTAASLVEQSGNTKIRHRSPRLAVGALTDFFGLPGLPAGVSPRAEKLMARADVVASVIEVTRSTDQGATLDPHLLPLAGAVRTARITAVDHAMRELLR
;
A
#
# COMPACT_ATOMS: atom_id res chain seq x y z
N MET A 1 40.01 41.89 -0.42
CA MET A 1 40.06 40.70 0.45
C MET A 1 38.62 40.41 0.91
N SER A 2 37.93 39.63 0.13
CA SER A 2 36.51 39.26 0.41
C SER A 2 36.48 37.82 0.83
N SER A 3 36.07 37.61 2.06
CA SER A 3 35.86 36.31 2.68
C SER A 3 34.45 35.81 2.33
N SER A 4 34.36 34.87 1.44
CA SER A 4 33.09 34.16 1.15
C SER A 4 32.93 33.04 2.15
N ASN A 5 31.88 33.13 2.93
CA ASN A 5 31.42 32.08 3.82
C ASN A 5 30.48 31.15 3.02
N PRO A 6 30.76 29.86 2.85
CA PRO A 6 29.77 28.96 2.28
C PRO A 6 28.78 28.58 3.37
N ALA A 7 27.56 29.15 3.29
CA ALA A 7 26.40 28.64 4.02
C ALA A 7 26.18 27.17 3.62
N GLY A 8 26.35 26.28 4.57
CA GLY A 8 26.09 24.86 4.42
C GLY A 8 24.62 24.63 4.05
N ASP A 9 24.45 24.09 2.87
CA ASP A 9 23.18 23.58 2.36
C ASP A 9 22.76 22.36 3.16
N THR A 10 21.95 22.57 4.19
CA THR A 10 21.37 21.53 5.03
C THR A 10 20.02 21.06 4.50
N THR A 11 19.71 21.39 3.25
CA THR A 11 18.53 20.88 2.54
C THR A 11 18.83 19.55 1.82
N GLY A 12 19.52 18.68 2.53
CA GLY A 12 19.74 17.27 2.18
C GLY A 12 18.57 16.42 2.64
N MET A 13 17.37 16.54 1.98
CA MET A 13 16.59 15.89 1.68
C MET A 13 15.82 15.04 2.00
N MET A 14 14.87 14.74 2.16
CA MET A 14 14.04 13.62 1.82
C MET A 14 13.66 13.73 0.34
N ARG A 15 14.56 13.35 -0.54
CA ARG A 15 14.13 12.85 -1.85
C ARG A 15 13.30 11.63 -1.53
N GLY A 16 11.98 11.74 -1.66
CA GLY A 16 11.07 10.64 -1.43
C GLY A 16 11.58 9.42 -2.19
N THR A 17 11.97 8.40 -1.44
CA THR A 17 12.28 7.09 -2.01
C THR A 17 11.06 6.68 -2.82
N PRO A 18 11.20 6.30 -4.10
CA PRO A 18 10.04 5.93 -4.89
C PRO A 18 9.22 4.89 -4.15
N LEU A 19 7.90 5.05 -4.09
CA LEU A 19 6.96 4.09 -3.46
C LEU A 19 7.27 2.62 -3.84
N ARG A 20 7.87 2.44 -5.00
CA ARG A 20 8.32 1.16 -5.54
C ARG A 20 9.36 0.43 -4.68
N GLU A 21 10.18 1.15 -3.94
CA GLU A 21 11.26 0.58 -3.13
C GLU A 21 10.82 0.34 -1.68
N GLN A 22 9.65 0.83 -1.29
CA GLN A 22 9.14 0.69 0.05
C GLN A 22 8.25 -0.56 0.17
N LEU A 23 8.49 -1.36 1.20
CA LEU A 23 7.61 -2.47 1.56
C LEU A 23 6.30 -2.00 2.17
N TRP A 24 6.21 -0.75 2.52
CA TRP A 24 5.01 -0.08 2.96
C TRP A 24 4.43 0.77 1.84
N SER A 25 3.12 0.90 1.84
CA SER A 25 2.42 1.78 0.93
C SER A 25 1.31 2.53 1.66
N PRO A 26 1.16 3.83 1.39
CA PRO A 26 0.07 4.63 1.95
C PRO A 26 -1.33 4.04 1.66
N VAL A 27 -1.47 3.24 0.61
CA VAL A 27 -2.74 2.59 0.28
C VAL A 27 -3.19 1.53 1.26
N GLN A 28 -2.31 1.01 2.14
CA GLN A 28 -2.70 -0.01 3.12
C GLN A 28 -3.79 0.53 4.06
N ASN A 29 -3.46 1.57 4.83
CA ASN A 29 -4.39 2.12 5.82
C ASN A 29 -5.51 2.92 5.15
N THR A 30 -5.21 3.68 4.09
CA THR A 30 -6.22 4.43 3.34
C THR A 30 -7.25 3.50 2.67
N THR A 31 -6.89 2.26 2.30
CA THR A 31 -7.87 1.26 1.85
C THR A 31 -8.86 0.92 2.96
N VAL A 32 -8.39 0.78 4.21
CA VAL A 32 -9.27 0.51 5.36
C VAL A 32 -10.20 1.69 5.60
N TRP A 33 -9.70 2.92 5.62
CA TRP A 33 -10.50 4.12 5.75
C TRP A 33 -11.58 4.23 4.66
N LEU A 34 -11.21 3.95 3.41
CA LEU A 34 -12.12 3.97 2.27
C LEU A 34 -13.24 2.93 2.42
N GLY A 35 -12.92 1.73 2.90
CA GLY A 35 -13.91 0.69 3.18
C GLY A 35 -14.88 1.09 4.30
N TRP A 36 -14.38 1.64 5.40
CA TRP A 36 -15.22 2.13 6.51
C TRP A 36 -16.19 3.23 6.06
N TRP A 37 -15.73 4.14 5.22
CA TRP A 37 -16.58 5.17 4.63
C TRP A 37 -17.65 4.60 3.69
N LEU A 38 -17.31 3.64 2.83
CA LEU A 38 -18.28 3.02 1.93
C LEU A 38 -19.40 2.32 2.69
N HIS A 39 -19.09 1.79 3.86
CA HIS A 39 -20.07 1.18 4.78
C HIS A 39 -20.74 2.20 5.73
N GLY A 40 -20.44 3.49 5.61
CA GLY A 40 -21.08 4.55 6.40
C GLY A 40 -20.63 4.63 7.86
N VAL A 41 -19.48 4.01 8.20
CA VAL A 41 -18.94 3.98 9.58
C VAL A 41 -18.15 5.26 9.90
N VAL A 42 -17.47 5.83 8.91
CA VAL A 42 -16.72 7.08 9.04
C VAL A 42 -17.20 8.10 8.01
N SER A 43 -16.91 9.38 8.24
CA SER A 43 -17.28 10.47 7.33
C SER A 43 -16.34 10.56 6.12
N ALA A 44 -16.74 11.31 5.08
CA ALA A 44 -15.86 11.61 3.95
C ALA A 44 -14.67 12.48 4.37
N ASP A 45 -14.87 13.39 5.34
CA ASP A 45 -13.83 14.27 5.86
C ASP A 45 -12.75 13.45 6.57
N ASP A 46 -13.12 12.46 7.40
CA ASP A 46 -12.17 11.54 8.05
C ASP A 46 -11.29 10.80 7.01
N VAL A 47 -11.88 10.38 5.88
CA VAL A 47 -11.12 9.72 4.80
C VAL A 47 -10.17 10.70 4.12
N ILE A 48 -10.62 11.92 3.82
CA ILE A 48 -9.79 12.96 3.22
C ILE A 48 -8.60 13.26 4.13
N ASP A 49 -8.84 13.45 5.42
CA ASP A 49 -7.79 13.68 6.41
C ASP A 49 -6.80 12.52 6.43
N ALA A 50 -7.28 11.28 6.44
CA ALA A 50 -6.43 10.09 6.41
C ALA A 50 -5.54 10.00 5.15
N PHE A 51 -6.03 10.40 3.99
CA PHE A 51 -5.22 10.46 2.77
C PHE A 51 -4.17 11.57 2.83
N GLN A 52 -4.54 12.73 3.40
CA GLN A 52 -3.65 13.88 3.50
C GLN A 52 -2.57 13.71 4.56
N ASP A 53 -2.85 13.03 5.67
CA ASP A 53 -1.89 12.76 6.74
C ASP A 53 -0.65 12.01 6.26
N VAL A 54 -0.80 11.16 5.24
CA VAL A 54 0.31 10.34 4.75
C VAL A 54 1.04 10.97 3.58
N GLN A 55 0.31 11.66 2.71
CA GLN A 55 0.81 12.06 1.39
C GLN A 55 0.75 13.57 1.14
N GLY A 56 0.42 14.35 2.18
CA GLY A 56 0.25 15.80 2.07
C GLY A 56 -1.08 16.20 1.41
N PRO A 57 -1.32 17.51 1.27
CA PRO A 57 -2.65 18.05 0.96
C PRO A 57 -3.05 17.96 -0.51
N ALA A 58 -2.11 17.80 -1.44
CA ALA A 58 -2.40 17.89 -2.86
C ALA A 58 -2.59 16.50 -3.49
N HIS A 59 -3.80 16.24 -3.92
CA HIS A 59 -4.18 15.00 -4.60
C HIS A 59 -4.97 15.31 -5.87
N ALA A 60 -4.79 14.49 -6.90
CA ALA A 60 -5.56 14.56 -8.14
C ALA A 60 -6.03 13.16 -8.55
N LEU A 61 -7.24 13.06 -9.10
CA LEU A 61 -7.72 11.86 -9.80
C LEU A 61 -7.39 12.00 -11.28
N LEU A 62 -6.83 10.97 -11.88
CA LEU A 62 -6.64 10.85 -13.32
C LEU A 62 -7.27 9.55 -13.80
N ILE A 63 -8.11 9.63 -14.83
CA ILE A 63 -8.58 8.44 -15.53
C ILE A 63 -7.49 8.02 -16.53
N ASP A 64 -7.17 6.73 -16.60
CA ASP A 64 -6.15 6.22 -17.53
C ASP A 64 -6.41 6.65 -18.97
N PRO A 65 -5.58 7.54 -19.55
CA PRO A 65 -5.85 8.11 -20.87
C PRO A 65 -5.71 7.09 -22.03
N GLY A 66 -5.15 5.93 -21.74
CA GLY A 66 -5.00 4.84 -22.72
C GLY A 66 -6.00 3.71 -22.55
N GLY A 67 -6.94 3.83 -21.62
CA GLY A 67 -7.98 2.85 -21.32
C GLY A 67 -9.39 3.37 -21.61
N ASP A 68 -10.38 2.53 -21.27
CA ASP A 68 -11.78 2.94 -21.31
C ASP A 68 -12.08 3.85 -20.11
N ASP A 69 -12.72 4.97 -20.36
CA ASP A 69 -13.22 5.87 -19.30
C ASP A 69 -14.60 5.40 -18.82
N PRO A 70 -14.72 4.90 -17.59
CA PRO A 70 -16.00 4.44 -17.05
C PRO A 70 -16.92 5.59 -16.61
N PHE A 71 -16.50 6.84 -16.75
CA PHE A 71 -17.19 8.04 -16.26
C PHE A 71 -17.59 9.03 -17.37
N ASP A 72 -17.51 8.62 -18.63
CA ASP A 72 -17.94 9.41 -19.81
C ASP A 72 -17.29 10.82 -19.85
N GLY A 73 -16.00 10.94 -19.57
CA GLY A 73 -15.24 12.20 -19.62
C GLY A 73 -15.43 13.11 -18.40
N ARG A 74 -16.26 12.75 -17.43
CA ARG A 74 -16.64 13.62 -16.30
C ARG A 74 -15.45 14.16 -15.49
N PHE A 75 -14.37 13.40 -15.39
CA PHE A 75 -13.18 13.75 -14.63
C PHE A 75 -11.98 14.17 -15.51
N SER A 76 -12.16 14.23 -16.85
CA SER A 76 -11.06 14.45 -17.78
C SER A 76 -10.79 15.92 -18.10
N ASP A 77 -11.80 16.78 -18.01
CA ASP A 77 -11.77 18.15 -18.54
C ASP A 77 -11.58 19.25 -17.48
N ARG A 78 -11.29 18.87 -16.23
CA ARG A 78 -11.15 19.82 -15.12
C ARG A 78 -10.13 19.35 -14.07
N PRO A 79 -9.60 20.26 -13.25
CA PRO A 79 -8.86 19.86 -12.07
C PRO A 79 -9.69 18.97 -11.15
N THR A 80 -9.11 17.90 -10.66
CA THR A 80 -9.75 16.90 -9.80
C THR A 80 -9.02 16.82 -8.45
N GLY A 81 -9.66 16.19 -7.46
CA GLY A 81 -9.09 16.02 -6.13
C GLY A 81 -9.61 14.75 -5.44
N LEU A 82 -9.37 14.64 -4.12
CA LEU A 82 -9.84 13.50 -3.32
C LEU A 82 -11.37 13.36 -3.34
N VAL A 83 -12.10 14.46 -3.35
CA VAL A 83 -13.57 14.43 -3.43
C VAL A 83 -14.02 13.73 -4.71
N ASP A 84 -13.35 13.98 -5.82
CA ASP A 84 -13.65 13.31 -7.10
C ASP A 84 -13.30 11.82 -7.05
N LEU A 85 -12.21 11.45 -6.40
CA LEU A 85 -11.86 10.05 -6.15
C LEU A 85 -12.95 9.35 -5.33
N LEU A 86 -13.41 9.96 -4.25
CA LEU A 86 -14.50 9.43 -3.43
C LEU A 86 -15.80 9.29 -4.24
N HIS A 87 -16.13 10.28 -5.07
CA HIS A 87 -17.30 10.21 -5.96
C HIS A 87 -17.18 9.06 -6.95
N ALA A 88 -16.03 8.90 -7.61
CA ALA A 88 -15.78 7.82 -8.55
C ALA A 88 -15.93 6.43 -7.89
N VAL A 89 -15.33 6.24 -6.72
CA VAL A 89 -15.43 4.99 -5.94
C VAL A 89 -16.89 4.71 -5.56
N ARG A 90 -17.61 5.71 -5.04
CA ARG A 90 -19.02 5.59 -4.64
C ARG A 90 -19.93 5.27 -5.84
N GLU A 91 -19.67 5.87 -6.98
CA GLU A 91 -20.44 5.67 -8.19
C GLU A 91 -20.35 4.21 -8.68
N VAL A 92 -19.13 3.68 -8.77
CA VAL A 92 -18.88 2.30 -9.23
C VAL A 92 -19.45 1.26 -8.24
N THR A 93 -19.42 1.56 -6.93
CA THR A 93 -19.84 0.60 -5.90
C THR A 93 -21.30 0.75 -5.47
N ARG A 94 -22.04 1.74 -5.99
CA ARG A 94 -23.39 2.11 -5.53
C ARG A 94 -24.39 0.97 -5.55
N ASP A 95 -24.40 0.20 -6.63
CA ASP A 95 -25.40 -0.85 -6.87
C ASP A 95 -24.93 -2.24 -6.44
N LEU A 96 -23.76 -2.30 -5.76
CA LEU A 96 -23.24 -3.55 -5.24
C LEU A 96 -23.95 -3.94 -3.94
N THR A 97 -24.57 -5.09 -3.96
CA THR A 97 -25.09 -5.73 -2.73
C THR A 97 -23.93 -6.43 -2.03
N VAL A 98 -23.61 -5.98 -0.83
CA VAL A 98 -22.52 -6.58 -0.06
C VAL A 98 -23.07 -7.73 0.76
N GLU A 99 -22.76 -8.96 0.34
CA GLU A 99 -23.02 -10.18 1.11
C GLU A 99 -21.71 -10.67 1.76
N ILE A 100 -21.81 -11.38 2.87
CA ILE A 100 -20.66 -11.93 3.61
C ILE A 100 -19.77 -12.83 2.70
N SER A 101 -20.36 -13.46 1.71
CA SER A 101 -19.65 -14.31 0.73
C SER A 101 -19.07 -13.56 -0.45
N SER A 102 -19.41 -12.28 -0.63
CA SER A 102 -18.93 -11.47 -1.74
C SER A 102 -17.51 -10.96 -1.49
N ARG A 103 -16.84 -10.53 -2.58
CA ARG A 103 -15.59 -9.79 -2.44
C ARG A 103 -15.88 -8.44 -1.76
N PRO A 104 -14.93 -7.90 -0.97
CA PRO A 104 -15.08 -6.55 -0.42
C PRO A 104 -15.25 -5.50 -1.52
N LEU A 105 -15.94 -4.39 -1.21
CA LEU A 105 -16.09 -3.26 -2.14
C LEU A 105 -14.75 -2.68 -2.57
N VAL A 106 -13.80 -2.65 -1.63
CA VAL A 106 -12.42 -2.25 -1.89
C VAL A 106 -11.45 -3.26 -1.27
N SER A 107 -10.30 -3.44 -1.88
CA SER A 107 -9.25 -4.37 -1.41
C SER A 107 -7.87 -3.81 -1.67
N LEU A 108 -6.93 -4.14 -0.82
CA LEU A 108 -5.53 -3.82 -1.00
C LEU A 108 -4.90 -4.76 -2.04
N VAL A 109 -4.24 -4.20 -3.03
CA VAL A 109 -3.43 -4.95 -3.99
C VAL A 109 -1.99 -4.53 -3.84
N LEU A 110 -1.13 -5.48 -3.52
CA LEU A 110 0.31 -5.29 -3.45
C LEU A 110 1.01 -6.17 -4.50
N ALA A 111 2.11 -5.68 -5.02
CA ALA A 111 2.97 -6.42 -5.94
C ALA A 111 4.44 -6.26 -5.56
N GLY A 112 5.26 -7.22 -5.97
CA GLY A 112 6.71 -7.18 -5.77
C GLY A 112 7.41 -8.32 -6.48
N PRO A 113 8.72 -8.45 -6.35
CA PRO A 113 9.47 -9.54 -6.97
C PRO A 113 8.89 -10.91 -6.57
N GLY A 114 8.48 -11.69 -7.58
CA GLY A 114 7.86 -12.99 -7.38
C GLY A 114 6.34 -12.97 -7.07
N ASP A 115 5.78 -11.82 -6.72
CA ASP A 115 4.38 -11.65 -6.34
C ASP A 115 3.66 -10.73 -7.34
N PRO A 116 3.06 -11.24 -8.41
CA PRO A 116 2.25 -10.43 -9.32
C PRO A 116 0.97 -9.96 -8.62
N PRO A 117 0.45 -8.76 -8.99
CA PRO A 117 -0.77 -8.24 -8.37
C PRO A 117 -1.98 -9.14 -8.67
N ALA A 118 -2.89 -9.25 -7.71
CA ALA A 118 -4.16 -9.97 -7.86
C ALA A 118 -5.15 -9.17 -8.73
N LEU A 119 -4.80 -8.98 -10.00
CA LEU A 119 -5.57 -8.28 -11.03
C LEU A 119 -5.59 -9.11 -12.31
N PRO A 120 -6.49 -8.84 -13.28
CA PRO A 120 -6.49 -9.50 -14.57
C PRO A 120 -5.12 -9.39 -15.26
N ALA A 121 -4.53 -10.54 -15.60
CA ALA A 121 -3.19 -10.60 -16.18
C ALA A 121 -3.12 -9.82 -17.50
N GLY A 122 -2.04 -9.05 -17.67
CA GLY A 122 -1.84 -8.24 -18.88
C GLY A 122 -2.65 -6.96 -18.92
N SER A 123 -3.49 -6.68 -17.91
CA SER A 123 -4.21 -5.40 -17.84
C SER A 123 -3.25 -4.25 -17.54
N ARG A 124 -3.63 -3.03 -18.00
CA ARG A 124 -2.85 -1.81 -17.75
C ARG A 124 -2.73 -1.53 -16.25
N GLY A 125 -3.81 -1.77 -15.47
CA GLY A 125 -3.79 -1.66 -14.02
C GLY A 125 -2.83 -2.63 -13.36
N ALA A 126 -2.77 -3.90 -13.81
CA ALA A 126 -1.79 -4.86 -13.29
C ALA A 126 -0.35 -4.41 -13.58
N THR A 127 -0.09 -3.86 -14.75
CA THR A 127 1.21 -3.28 -15.11
C THR A 127 1.56 -2.08 -14.21
N ALA A 128 0.60 -1.18 -13.98
CA ALA A 128 0.79 -0.02 -13.12
C ALA A 128 1.07 -0.42 -11.67
N VAL A 129 0.28 -1.35 -11.10
CA VAL A 129 0.52 -1.86 -9.74
C VAL A 129 1.87 -2.57 -9.65
N SER A 130 2.28 -3.35 -10.66
CA SER A 130 3.61 -3.99 -10.67
C SER A 130 4.74 -2.96 -10.68
N ARG A 131 4.53 -1.80 -11.30
CA ARG A 131 5.50 -0.70 -11.35
C ARG A 131 5.57 0.07 -10.04
N VAL A 132 4.42 0.38 -9.43
CA VAL A 132 4.32 1.20 -8.21
C VAL A 132 4.46 0.35 -6.94
N GLY A 133 4.07 -0.92 -7.00
CA GLY A 133 4.08 -1.86 -5.88
C GLY A 133 2.74 -2.00 -5.15
N ALA A 134 1.82 -1.06 -5.33
CA ALA A 134 0.56 -1.04 -4.59
C ALA A 134 -0.58 -0.35 -5.36
N GLY A 135 -1.82 -0.70 -5.01
CA GLY A 135 -3.04 -0.06 -5.48
C GLY A 135 -4.25 -0.46 -4.65
N ILE A 136 -5.34 0.25 -4.84
CA ILE A 136 -6.65 -0.05 -4.25
C ILE A 136 -7.54 -0.62 -5.34
N ALA A 137 -7.90 -1.90 -5.23
CA ALA A 137 -8.90 -2.48 -6.12
C ALA A 137 -10.30 -2.10 -5.66
N VAL A 138 -11.15 -1.72 -6.62
CA VAL A 138 -12.56 -1.36 -6.40
C VAL A 138 -13.41 -2.36 -7.18
N ALA A 139 -14.38 -2.96 -6.51
CA ALA A 139 -15.31 -3.92 -7.11
C ALA A 139 -16.26 -3.24 -8.08
N ASP A 140 -16.64 -3.94 -9.13
CA ASP A 140 -17.67 -3.55 -10.10
C ASP A 140 -18.84 -4.53 -10.01
N ILE A 141 -20.02 -4.11 -10.48
CA ILE A 141 -21.20 -4.98 -10.58
C ILE A 141 -20.96 -6.15 -11.55
N ASP A 142 -20.19 -5.91 -12.61
CA ASP A 142 -19.70 -6.99 -13.47
C ASP A 142 -18.53 -7.72 -12.79
N PRO A 143 -18.69 -9.01 -12.45
CA PRO A 143 -17.64 -9.79 -11.79
C PRO A 143 -16.35 -9.96 -12.63
N LEU A 144 -16.41 -9.67 -13.93
CA LEU A 144 -15.25 -9.69 -14.83
C LEU A 144 -14.55 -8.32 -14.89
N VAL A 145 -15.11 -7.29 -14.28
CA VAL A 145 -14.50 -5.96 -14.21
C VAL A 145 -13.97 -5.74 -12.80
N THR A 146 -12.78 -5.19 -12.73
CA THR A 146 -12.18 -4.69 -11.50
C THR A 146 -11.53 -3.36 -11.82
N HIS A 147 -11.88 -2.32 -11.09
CA HIS A 147 -11.15 -1.08 -11.17
C HIS A 147 -9.96 -1.14 -10.22
N VAL A 148 -8.89 -0.44 -10.53
CA VAL A 148 -7.78 -0.26 -9.61
C VAL A 148 -7.31 1.18 -9.64
N VAL A 149 -7.11 1.73 -8.46
CA VAL A 149 -6.59 3.08 -8.25
C VAL A 149 -5.15 2.97 -7.78
N VAL A 150 -4.23 3.56 -8.55
CA VAL A 150 -2.80 3.45 -8.30
C VAL A 150 -2.23 4.83 -7.98
N PRO A 151 -1.57 5.02 -6.83
CA PRO A 151 -0.97 6.29 -6.48
C PRO A 151 0.36 6.49 -7.24
N GLU A 152 0.48 7.60 -7.94
CA GLU A 152 1.73 8.05 -8.56
C GLU A 152 2.16 9.36 -7.91
N VAL A 153 3.33 9.37 -7.30
CA VAL A 153 3.93 10.59 -6.74
C VAL A 153 4.51 11.39 -7.90
N VAL A 154 3.89 12.53 -8.20
CA VAL A 154 4.34 13.42 -9.28
C VAL A 154 5.51 14.29 -8.81
N ASP A 155 5.37 14.84 -7.60
CA ASP A 155 6.41 15.63 -6.93
C ASP A 155 6.26 15.51 -5.40
N THR A 156 6.99 16.33 -4.66
CA THR A 156 6.97 16.31 -3.18
C THR A 156 5.64 16.73 -2.55
N SER A 157 4.73 17.29 -3.33
CA SER A 157 3.47 17.87 -2.86
C SER A 157 2.22 17.27 -3.49
N LEU A 158 2.35 16.56 -4.63
CA LEU A 158 1.21 16.07 -5.41
C LEU A 158 1.26 14.54 -5.58
N VAL A 159 0.21 13.88 -5.16
CA VAL A 159 -0.08 12.49 -5.48
C VAL A 159 -1.21 12.41 -6.51
N GLN A 160 -0.94 11.73 -7.60
CA GLN A 160 -1.94 11.47 -8.63
C GLN A 160 -2.47 10.05 -8.48
N TRP A 161 -3.78 9.92 -8.31
CA TRP A 161 -4.49 8.66 -8.24
C TRP A 161 -4.96 8.29 -9.63
N VAL A 162 -4.28 7.34 -10.28
CA VAL A 162 -4.62 6.91 -11.63
C VAL A 162 -5.62 5.77 -11.57
N TRP A 163 -6.78 5.96 -12.18
CA TRP A 163 -7.87 5.00 -12.25
C TRP A 163 -7.76 4.13 -13.50
N TYR A 164 -7.66 2.83 -13.31
CA TYR A 164 -7.64 1.84 -14.39
C TYR A 164 -8.87 0.94 -14.33
N ARG A 165 -9.53 0.73 -15.47
CA ARG A 165 -10.54 -0.31 -15.66
C ARG A 165 -9.86 -1.59 -16.17
N CYS A 166 -9.97 -2.67 -15.43
CA CYS A 166 -9.33 -3.95 -15.74
C CYS A 166 -10.41 -4.99 -16.05
N VAL A 167 -10.44 -5.51 -17.27
CA VAL A 167 -11.39 -6.53 -17.71
C VAL A 167 -10.71 -7.89 -17.73
N GLY A 168 -11.35 -8.88 -17.14
CA GLY A 168 -10.88 -10.26 -17.10
C GLY A 168 -10.99 -10.90 -15.71
N ARG A 169 -10.63 -12.17 -15.65
CA ARG A 169 -10.65 -12.88 -14.37
C ARG A 169 -9.46 -12.48 -13.50
N VAL A 170 -9.75 -12.11 -12.28
CA VAL A 170 -8.72 -11.95 -11.25
C VAL A 170 -8.20 -13.33 -10.88
N ARG A 171 -6.88 -13.51 -10.85
CA ARG A 171 -6.28 -14.74 -10.33
C ARG A 171 -6.64 -14.86 -8.85
N ALA A 172 -7.27 -15.94 -8.47
CA ALA A 172 -7.50 -16.23 -7.06
C ALA A 172 -6.15 -16.36 -6.35
N GLY A 173 -5.88 -15.44 -5.43
CA GLY A 173 -4.75 -15.56 -4.51
C GLY A 173 -5.03 -16.65 -3.47
N GLU A 174 -3.99 -17.09 -2.79
CA GLU A 174 -4.18 -17.93 -1.60
C GLU A 174 -4.88 -17.09 -0.52
N PHE A 175 -5.95 -17.62 -0.01
CA PHE A 175 -6.69 -16.98 1.09
C PHE A 175 -6.16 -17.51 2.42
N TYR A 176 -5.65 -16.63 3.25
CA TYR A 176 -5.18 -16.94 4.59
C TYR A 176 -6.07 -16.30 5.65
N GLY A 177 -6.29 -17.02 6.75
CA GLY A 177 -6.76 -16.39 7.96
C GLY A 177 -5.64 -15.56 8.63
N PRO A 178 -5.98 -14.55 9.46
CA PRO A 178 -4.96 -13.72 10.13
C PRO A 178 -3.94 -14.52 10.94
N GLY A 179 -4.36 -15.61 11.59
CA GLY A 179 -3.46 -16.48 12.34
C GLY A 179 -2.47 -17.24 11.46
N GLU A 180 -2.90 -17.69 10.28
CA GLU A 180 -2.04 -18.38 9.31
C GLU A 180 -1.03 -17.41 8.68
N ALA A 181 -1.47 -16.21 8.32
CA ALA A 181 -0.60 -15.17 7.80
C ALA A 181 0.45 -14.73 8.84
N ASP A 182 0.06 -14.62 10.11
CA ASP A 182 0.96 -14.33 11.22
C ASP A 182 2.00 -15.45 11.45
N ALA A 183 1.59 -16.70 11.34
CA ALA A 183 2.50 -17.84 11.44
C ALA A 183 3.50 -17.86 10.28
N LYS A 184 3.04 -17.65 9.03
CA LYS A 184 3.93 -17.53 7.86
C LYS A 184 4.92 -16.37 7.98
N LEU A 185 4.48 -15.22 8.48
CA LEU A 185 5.36 -14.07 8.67
C LEU A 185 6.44 -14.37 9.71
N ARG A 186 6.11 -15.07 10.80
CA ARG A 186 7.10 -15.51 11.80
C ARG A 186 8.10 -16.49 11.20
N GLU A 187 7.63 -17.54 10.54
CA GLU A 187 8.48 -18.54 9.91
C GLU A 187 9.45 -17.91 8.89
N ALA A 188 8.95 -16.99 8.05
CA ALA A 188 9.78 -16.27 7.09
C ALA A 188 10.82 -15.38 7.80
N THR A 189 10.46 -14.76 8.94
CA THR A 189 11.37 -13.94 9.74
C THR A 189 12.49 -14.79 10.34
N ASP A 190 12.15 -15.93 10.94
CA ASP A 190 13.14 -16.84 11.55
C ASP A 190 14.08 -17.43 10.49
N THR A 191 13.54 -17.77 9.33
CA THR A 191 14.33 -18.27 8.19
C THR A 191 15.31 -17.21 7.69
N ALA A 192 14.85 -15.97 7.48
CA ALA A 192 15.69 -14.87 7.03
C ALA A 192 16.80 -14.57 8.05
N ALA A 193 16.48 -14.53 9.33
CA ALA A 193 17.47 -14.34 10.42
C ALA A 193 18.56 -15.41 10.39
N SER A 194 18.15 -16.68 10.28
CA SER A 194 19.10 -17.82 10.23
C SER A 194 20.01 -17.75 9.00
N LEU A 195 19.49 -17.36 7.84
CA LEU A 195 20.27 -17.24 6.61
C LEU A 195 21.27 -16.07 6.68
N VAL A 196 20.87 -14.95 7.28
CA VAL A 196 21.77 -13.80 7.52
C VAL A 196 22.89 -14.18 8.47
N GLU A 197 22.61 -14.91 9.54
CA GLU A 197 23.63 -15.40 10.49
C GLU A 197 24.62 -16.34 9.80
N GLN A 198 24.14 -17.30 8.99
CA GLN A 198 24.98 -18.24 8.27
C GLN A 198 25.86 -17.58 7.20
N SER A 199 25.42 -16.48 6.62
CA SER A 199 26.21 -15.73 5.63
C SER A 199 27.46 -15.06 6.23
N GLY A 200 27.65 -15.11 7.54
CA GLY A 200 28.78 -14.49 8.23
C GLY A 200 28.76 -12.96 8.24
N ASN A 201 27.68 -12.37 7.75
CA ASN A 201 27.56 -10.93 7.51
C ASN A 201 26.97 -10.21 8.73
N THR A 202 27.51 -10.48 9.92
CA THR A 202 27.00 -10.03 11.22
C THR A 202 27.25 -8.56 11.52
N LYS A 203 27.98 -7.82 10.67
CA LYS A 203 28.30 -6.41 10.93
C LYS A 203 27.39 -5.46 10.17
N ILE A 204 26.09 -5.47 10.49
CA ILE A 204 25.19 -4.41 10.05
C ILE A 204 25.60 -3.11 10.76
N ARG A 205 26.36 -2.26 10.08
CA ARG A 205 26.76 -0.95 10.60
C ARG A 205 25.71 0.11 10.32
N HIS A 206 24.62 0.08 11.04
CA HIS A 206 23.73 1.23 11.15
C HIS A 206 24.05 1.99 12.44
N ARG A 207 24.11 3.34 12.39
CA ARG A 207 24.53 4.19 13.51
C ARG A 207 23.61 4.03 14.74
N SER A 208 22.33 3.70 14.53
CA SER A 208 21.33 3.44 15.56
C SER A 208 20.17 2.59 14.99
N PRO A 209 20.34 1.28 14.78
CA PRO A 209 19.35 0.48 14.04
C PRO A 209 17.98 0.42 14.75
N ARG A 210 17.97 0.33 16.08
CA ARG A 210 16.71 0.29 16.85
C ARG A 210 15.90 1.57 16.70
N LEU A 211 16.56 2.73 16.67
CA LEU A 211 15.90 4.02 16.51
C LEU A 211 15.35 4.18 15.09
N ALA A 212 16.08 3.72 14.07
CA ALA A 212 15.65 3.75 12.68
C ALA A 212 14.43 2.83 12.45
N VAL A 213 14.46 1.62 13.01
CA VAL A 213 13.30 0.70 12.96
C VAL A 213 12.10 1.32 13.65
N GLY A 214 12.27 1.91 14.85
CA GLY A 214 11.16 2.57 15.56
C GLY A 214 10.54 3.70 14.73
N ALA A 215 11.35 4.61 14.22
CA ALA A 215 10.87 5.74 13.41
C ALA A 215 10.15 5.30 12.13
N LEU A 216 10.64 4.24 11.45
CA LEU A 216 9.96 3.67 10.28
C LEU A 216 8.65 2.98 10.67
N THR A 217 8.62 2.26 11.79
CA THR A 217 7.40 1.60 12.26
C THR A 217 6.32 2.63 12.60
N ASP A 218 6.69 3.72 13.25
CA ASP A 218 5.76 4.83 13.54
C ASP A 218 5.24 5.46 12.25
N PHE A 219 6.10 5.65 11.25
CA PHE A 219 5.70 6.17 9.94
C PHE A 219 4.80 5.20 9.18
N PHE A 220 5.07 3.90 9.22
CA PHE A 220 4.25 2.89 8.56
C PHE A 220 2.85 2.76 9.19
N GLY A 221 2.71 3.14 10.46
CA GLY A 221 1.42 3.19 11.15
C GLY A 221 0.51 4.34 10.74
N LEU A 222 1.02 5.33 9.96
CA LEU A 222 0.19 6.44 9.50
C LEU A 222 -0.77 6.01 8.35
N PRO A 223 -1.96 6.60 8.28
CA PRO A 223 -2.58 7.61 9.16
C PRO A 223 -3.22 7.01 10.42
N GLY A 224 -2.88 5.83 10.83
CA GLY A 224 -3.60 5.04 11.81
C GLY A 224 -4.75 4.28 11.17
N LEU A 225 -5.54 3.60 11.98
CA LEU A 225 -6.69 2.82 11.54
C LEU A 225 -7.98 3.44 12.09
N PRO A 226 -9.11 3.35 11.38
CA PRO A 226 -10.38 3.79 11.90
C PRO A 226 -10.79 2.99 13.14
N ALA A 227 -11.55 3.61 14.03
CA ALA A 227 -12.08 2.93 15.21
C ALA A 227 -12.95 1.73 14.81
N GLY A 228 -12.80 0.62 15.52
CA GLY A 228 -13.58 -0.60 15.26
C GLY A 228 -12.88 -1.63 14.38
N VAL A 229 -11.68 -1.37 13.88
CA VAL A 229 -10.85 -2.41 13.26
C VAL A 229 -10.53 -3.48 14.30
N SER A 230 -10.62 -4.75 13.90
CA SER A 230 -10.42 -5.83 14.86
C SER A 230 -8.99 -5.91 15.37
N PRO A 231 -8.80 -6.26 16.65
CA PRO A 231 -7.46 -6.42 17.22
C PRO A 231 -6.60 -7.47 16.51
N ARG A 232 -7.22 -8.39 15.76
CA ARG A 232 -6.48 -9.40 14.97
C ARG A 232 -5.86 -8.77 13.72
N ALA A 233 -6.61 -7.93 13.02
CA ALA A 233 -6.11 -7.18 11.87
C ALA A 233 -5.03 -6.18 12.30
N GLU A 234 -5.29 -5.39 13.35
CA GLU A 234 -4.33 -4.42 13.89
C GLU A 234 -2.99 -5.08 14.27
N LYS A 235 -3.02 -6.18 15.02
CA LYS A 235 -1.80 -6.90 15.42
C LYS A 235 -1.03 -7.45 14.24
N LEU A 236 -1.71 -7.94 13.21
CA LEU A 236 -1.05 -8.47 12.03
C LEU A 236 -0.40 -7.34 11.21
N MET A 237 -1.09 -6.19 11.04
CA MET A 237 -0.54 -5.00 10.39
C MET A 237 0.69 -4.50 11.15
N ALA A 238 0.57 -4.28 12.46
CA ALA A 238 1.68 -3.78 13.28
C ALA A 238 2.91 -4.71 13.22
N ARG A 239 2.72 -6.02 13.21
CA ARG A 239 3.83 -6.97 13.03
C ARG A 239 4.44 -6.86 11.64
N ALA A 240 3.63 -6.77 10.59
CA ALA A 240 4.12 -6.60 9.23
C ALA A 240 4.92 -5.29 9.09
N ASP A 241 4.50 -4.22 9.76
CA ASP A 241 5.20 -2.93 9.77
C ASP A 241 6.56 -3.01 10.45
N VAL A 242 6.65 -3.69 11.59
CA VAL A 242 7.94 -3.94 12.26
C VAL A 242 8.90 -4.73 11.37
N VAL A 243 8.42 -5.82 10.75
CA VAL A 243 9.26 -6.65 9.88
C VAL A 243 9.69 -5.88 8.63
N ALA A 244 8.77 -5.12 8.03
CA ALA A 244 9.08 -4.25 6.90
C ALA A 244 10.15 -3.21 7.25
N SER A 245 10.03 -2.56 8.42
CA SER A 245 11.01 -1.59 8.92
C SER A 245 12.39 -2.22 9.11
N VAL A 246 12.46 -3.45 9.60
CA VAL A 246 13.73 -4.19 9.72
C VAL A 246 14.34 -4.46 8.35
N ILE A 247 13.53 -4.87 7.36
CA ILE A 247 14.00 -5.10 5.99
C ILE A 247 14.55 -3.81 5.38
N GLU A 248 13.83 -2.70 5.50
CA GLU A 248 14.26 -1.40 4.94
C GLU A 248 15.56 -0.90 5.58
N VAL A 249 15.67 -0.99 6.91
CA VAL A 249 16.92 -0.63 7.62
C VAL A 249 18.07 -1.54 7.19
N THR A 250 17.82 -2.84 6.99
CA THR A 250 18.85 -3.78 6.52
C THR A 250 19.30 -3.46 5.11
N ARG A 251 18.35 -3.17 4.19
CA ARG A 251 18.64 -2.81 2.79
C ARG A 251 19.35 -1.47 2.64
N SER A 252 19.13 -0.54 3.56
CA SER A 252 19.81 0.76 3.55
C SER A 252 21.28 0.70 3.98
N THR A 253 21.78 -0.48 4.38
CA THR A 253 23.19 -0.67 4.73
C THR A 253 24.06 -0.92 3.49
N ASP A 254 25.37 -0.69 3.61
CA ASP A 254 26.33 -0.93 2.53
C ASP A 254 26.34 -2.39 2.01
N GLN A 255 25.82 -3.31 2.79
CA GLN A 255 25.72 -4.73 2.46
C GLN A 255 24.29 -5.16 2.08
N GLY A 256 23.33 -4.23 2.05
CA GLY A 256 21.92 -4.53 1.81
C GLY A 256 21.68 -5.35 0.55
N ALA A 257 22.31 -4.99 -0.55
CA ALA A 257 22.17 -5.68 -1.83
C ALA A 257 22.61 -7.16 -1.80
N THR A 258 23.59 -7.52 -0.97
CA THR A 258 24.03 -8.92 -0.83
C THR A 258 23.06 -9.77 -0.03
N LEU A 259 22.18 -9.15 0.74
CA LEU A 259 21.15 -9.81 1.55
C LEU A 259 19.80 -9.94 0.82
N ASP A 260 19.61 -9.24 -0.29
CA ASP A 260 18.36 -9.26 -1.06
C ASP A 260 17.80 -10.67 -1.33
N PRO A 261 18.58 -11.67 -1.75
CA PRO A 261 18.06 -13.03 -1.96
C PRO A 261 17.40 -13.67 -0.72
N HIS A 262 17.88 -13.30 0.47
CA HIS A 262 17.35 -13.78 1.75
C HIS A 262 16.14 -12.98 2.22
N LEU A 263 16.06 -11.71 1.83
CA LEU A 263 14.99 -10.79 2.21
C LEU A 263 13.76 -10.85 1.29
N LEU A 264 13.90 -11.34 0.05
CA LEU A 264 12.78 -11.43 -0.91
C LEU A 264 11.62 -12.31 -0.41
N PRO A 265 11.84 -13.53 0.11
CA PRO A 265 10.75 -14.34 0.65
C PRO A 265 10.06 -13.68 1.85
N LEU A 266 10.84 -13.00 2.70
CA LEU A 266 10.33 -12.26 3.84
C LEU A 266 9.48 -11.07 3.39
N ALA A 267 9.89 -10.35 2.35
CA ALA A 267 9.10 -9.29 1.74
C ALA A 267 7.77 -9.79 1.19
N GLY A 268 7.75 -10.99 0.58
CA GLY A 268 6.52 -11.68 0.17
C GLY A 268 5.59 -11.98 1.35
N ALA A 269 6.13 -12.48 2.45
CA ALA A 269 5.35 -12.75 3.66
C ALA A 269 4.77 -11.47 4.28
N VAL A 270 5.50 -10.35 4.25
CA VAL A 270 5.00 -9.03 4.67
C VAL A 270 3.82 -8.60 3.82
N ARG A 271 3.92 -8.69 2.48
CA ARG A 271 2.80 -8.35 1.58
C ARG A 271 1.57 -9.22 1.84
N THR A 272 1.76 -10.52 1.98
CA THR A 272 0.68 -11.47 2.31
C THR A 272 0.01 -11.09 3.64
N ALA A 273 0.78 -10.79 4.68
CA ALA A 273 0.25 -10.39 5.98
C ALA A 273 -0.59 -9.11 5.88
N ARG A 274 -0.13 -8.09 5.16
CA ARG A 274 -0.85 -6.82 4.95
C ARG A 274 -2.15 -7.01 4.18
N ILE A 275 -2.11 -7.73 3.05
CA ILE A 275 -3.32 -8.03 2.25
C ILE A 275 -4.33 -8.79 3.11
N THR A 276 -3.88 -9.81 3.84
CA THR A 276 -4.75 -10.61 4.73
C THR A 276 -5.37 -9.77 5.83
N ALA A 277 -4.59 -8.88 6.44
CA ALA A 277 -5.09 -8.02 7.52
C ALA A 277 -6.16 -7.03 7.02
N VAL A 278 -5.93 -6.40 5.85
CA VAL A 278 -6.92 -5.51 5.23
C VAL A 278 -8.18 -6.28 4.82
N ASP A 279 -8.03 -7.44 4.15
CA ASP A 279 -9.19 -8.27 3.76
C ASP A 279 -10.00 -8.72 4.97
N HIS A 280 -9.33 -9.12 6.07
CA HIS A 280 -10.01 -9.49 7.30
C HIS A 280 -10.77 -8.31 7.91
N ALA A 281 -10.15 -7.13 7.98
CA ALA A 281 -10.80 -5.92 8.44
C ALA A 281 -12.06 -5.61 7.61
N MET A 282 -11.98 -5.68 6.28
CA MET A 282 -13.14 -5.45 5.40
C MET A 282 -14.27 -6.44 5.61
N ARG A 283 -13.95 -7.72 5.82
CA ARG A 283 -14.98 -8.76 6.04
C ARG A 283 -15.65 -8.64 7.40
N GLU A 284 -15.01 -8.06 8.39
CA GLU A 284 -15.63 -7.83 9.70
C GLU A 284 -16.66 -6.72 9.68
N LEU A 285 -16.58 -5.76 8.75
CA LEU A 285 -17.64 -4.77 8.52
C LEU A 285 -18.97 -5.38 8.05
N LEU A 286 -18.95 -6.62 7.57
CA LEU A 286 -20.12 -7.31 7.03
C LEU A 286 -20.82 -8.19 8.07
N ARG A 287 -20.29 -8.25 9.31
CA ARG A 287 -20.84 -9.05 10.42
C ARG A 287 -21.68 -8.22 11.36
#